data_1a7ffc5ad2c157afcddc7cdab41a259e
#
_entry.id   1a7ffc5ad2c157afcddc7cdab41a259e
#
_cell.length_a   1.000
_cell.length_b   1.000
_cell.length_c   1.000
_cell.angle_alpha   90.00
_cell.angle_beta   90.00
_cell.angle_gamma   90.00
#
_symmetry.space_group_name_H-M   'P 1'
#
loop_
_entity.id
_entity.type
_entity.pdbx_description
1 polymer ?
#
loop_
_entity_poly.entity_id
_entity_poly.type
_entity_poly.pdbx_seq_one_letter_code
_entity_poly.pdbx_strand_id
1 'polypeptide(L)'
;MNLNRLHLTKNECYRTGQIITPKGIMVHSTGANNPHLKRYVGPDDGKLGENVYGNHWNQARPDGRQVCVHAFIGKLADGSIATYQTLPWNYRAWHAGGTANNTHISFEICEDDLTDSVYFNAVYKEAVELCIYLCNEFGLEPENIVDHSEGYKMGIASNHSDVMHWFPRHGKSMDTFRAAVEGELNSRTTYDVYTVKPGDTLWGIAEAKLGVGSRYPEIKRLNSLEDDTLHLGQRLQVPKQ
;
A
#
# COMPACT_ATOMS: atom_id res chain seq x y z
N MET A 1 -6.59 -3.54 1.56
CA MET A 1 -6.20 -2.11 1.39
C MET A 1 -7.45 -1.24 1.30
N ASN A 2 -7.47 -0.16 2.08
CA ASN A 2 -8.53 0.88 2.05
C ASN A 2 -8.01 2.10 1.27
N LEU A 3 -7.97 2.00 -0.06
CA LEU A 3 -7.42 3.04 -0.94
C LEU A 3 -8.47 4.09 -1.28
N ASN A 4 -8.21 5.31 -0.87
CA ASN A 4 -8.94 6.53 -1.26
C ASN A 4 -8.05 7.40 -2.15
N ARG A 5 -8.65 8.33 -2.88
CA ARG A 5 -7.92 9.23 -3.78
C ARG A 5 -8.33 10.68 -3.53
N LEU A 6 -7.34 11.49 -3.15
CA LEU A 6 -7.49 12.93 -3.04
C LEU A 6 -6.19 13.61 -3.49
N HIS A 7 -6.09 13.93 -4.76
CA HIS A 7 -4.88 14.55 -5.30
C HIS A 7 -4.67 15.97 -4.73
N LEU A 8 -3.47 16.26 -4.30
CA LEU A 8 -3.07 17.55 -3.74
C LEU A 8 -2.82 18.56 -4.86
N THR A 9 -3.89 18.99 -5.52
CA THR A 9 -3.85 19.78 -6.78
C THR A 9 -3.21 21.16 -6.64
N LYS A 10 -3.09 21.69 -5.42
CA LYS A 10 -2.40 22.96 -5.14
C LYS A 10 -0.89 22.78 -4.90
N ASN A 11 -0.42 21.53 -4.67
CA ASN A 11 1.00 21.23 -4.46
C ASN A 11 1.80 21.42 -5.75
N GLU A 12 3.00 21.98 -5.65
CA GLU A 12 3.86 22.22 -6.82
C GLU A 12 4.20 20.92 -7.58
N CYS A 13 4.36 19.78 -6.88
CA CYS A 13 4.63 18.51 -7.54
C CYS A 13 3.49 18.09 -8.46
N TYR A 14 2.22 18.28 -8.02
CA TYR A 14 1.06 18.03 -8.87
C TYR A 14 0.99 19.01 -10.03
N ARG A 15 1.21 20.30 -9.76
CA ARG A 15 1.06 21.38 -10.77
C ARG A 15 2.11 21.32 -11.87
N THR A 16 3.31 20.85 -11.58
CA THR A 16 4.36 20.67 -12.60
C THR A 16 4.03 19.54 -13.56
N GLY A 17 3.28 18.52 -13.12
CA GLY A 17 2.83 17.40 -13.97
C GLY A 17 3.99 16.61 -14.59
N GLN A 18 5.19 16.66 -14.00
CA GLN A 18 6.35 15.94 -14.53
C GLN A 18 6.13 14.44 -14.37
N ILE A 19 6.29 13.70 -15.46
CA ILE A 19 6.03 12.24 -15.50
C ILE A 19 7.34 11.49 -15.24
N ILE A 20 7.20 10.37 -14.52
CA ILE A 20 8.26 9.38 -14.31
C ILE A 20 7.82 8.01 -14.83
N THR A 21 8.77 7.14 -15.09
CA THR A 21 8.55 5.70 -15.23
C THR A 21 8.99 5.04 -13.93
N PRO A 22 8.05 4.50 -13.12
CA PRO A 22 8.39 3.87 -11.85
C PRO A 22 9.34 2.68 -12.04
N LYS A 23 10.40 2.64 -11.23
CA LYS A 23 11.39 1.55 -11.16
C LYS A 23 11.52 0.96 -9.77
N GLY A 24 10.81 1.52 -8.80
CA GLY A 24 10.80 1.05 -7.43
C GLY A 24 9.81 1.82 -6.57
N ILE A 25 9.74 1.42 -5.32
CA ILE A 25 8.89 2.01 -4.28
C ILE A 25 9.79 2.44 -3.13
N MET A 26 9.61 3.66 -2.63
CA MET A 26 10.34 4.14 -1.45
C MET A 26 9.36 4.35 -0.30
N VAL A 27 9.61 3.63 0.79
CA VAL A 27 8.81 3.65 2.01
C VAL A 27 9.38 4.70 2.95
N HIS A 28 8.52 5.61 3.41
CA HIS A 28 8.84 6.63 4.39
C HIS A 28 7.90 6.56 5.59
N SER A 29 8.27 7.25 6.64
CA SER A 29 7.39 7.57 7.76
C SER A 29 7.55 9.04 8.16
N THR A 30 6.49 9.63 8.71
CA THR A 30 6.35 11.09 8.83
C THR A 30 7.29 11.74 9.85
N GLY A 31 7.96 10.96 10.70
CA GLY A 31 8.85 11.49 11.75
C GLY A 31 8.13 12.39 12.77
N ALA A 32 6.83 12.27 12.90
CA ALA A 32 6.00 13.14 13.73
C ALA A 32 4.90 12.35 14.42
N ASN A 33 4.76 12.52 15.73
CA ASN A 33 3.66 11.90 16.50
C ASN A 33 2.30 12.48 16.09
N ASN A 34 1.83 12.08 14.92
CA ASN A 34 0.51 12.42 14.41
C ASN A 34 -0.01 11.34 13.45
N PRO A 35 -0.77 10.34 13.93
CA PRO A 35 -1.26 9.23 13.13
C PRO A 35 -2.39 9.61 12.17
N HIS A 36 -2.92 10.84 12.24
CA HIS A 36 -4.10 11.23 11.48
C HIS A 36 -3.77 11.76 10.09
N LEU A 37 -4.40 11.17 9.07
CA LEU A 37 -4.27 11.56 7.67
C LEU A 37 -4.61 13.04 7.42
N LYS A 38 -5.57 13.60 8.14
CA LYS A 38 -5.95 15.02 8.01
C LYS A 38 -4.80 16.01 8.20
N ARG A 39 -3.70 15.62 8.89
CA ARG A 39 -2.52 16.48 9.04
C ARG A 39 -1.81 16.68 7.70
N TYR A 40 -1.86 15.70 6.83
CA TYR A 40 -1.09 15.66 5.58
C TYR A 40 -1.96 15.77 4.34
N VAL A 41 -3.14 15.21 4.38
CA VAL A 41 -4.10 15.13 3.26
C VAL A 41 -5.27 16.06 3.53
N GLY A 42 -5.69 16.82 2.52
CA GLY A 42 -6.83 17.73 2.65
C GLY A 42 -7.13 18.49 1.37
N PRO A 43 -8.24 19.22 1.35
CA PRO A 43 -9.19 19.44 2.46
C PRO A 43 -9.97 18.19 2.88
N ASP A 44 -10.77 18.30 3.94
CA ASP A 44 -11.67 17.22 4.37
C ASP A 44 -12.62 16.79 3.23
N ASP A 45 -12.75 15.50 3.05
CA ASP A 45 -13.63 14.85 2.07
C ASP A 45 -14.80 14.11 2.73
N GLY A 46 -15.05 14.38 4.02
CA GLY A 46 -16.04 13.72 4.85
C GLY A 46 -15.55 12.47 5.57
N LYS A 47 -14.30 12.03 5.30
CA LYS A 47 -13.66 10.88 5.96
C LYS A 47 -12.42 11.28 6.77
N LEU A 48 -11.67 12.25 6.26
CA LEU A 48 -10.43 12.72 6.89
C LEU A 48 -10.68 13.43 8.22
N GLY A 49 -11.78 14.16 8.32
CA GLY A 49 -12.06 15.09 9.41
C GLY A 49 -11.38 16.44 9.23
N GLU A 50 -11.91 17.45 9.90
CA GLU A 50 -11.43 18.83 9.80
C GLU A 50 -9.99 18.98 10.31
N ASN A 51 -9.14 19.62 9.51
CA ASN A 51 -7.83 20.11 9.89
C ASN A 51 -7.92 21.61 10.20
N VAL A 52 -8.20 21.95 11.46
CA VAL A 52 -8.41 23.34 11.90
C VAL A 52 -7.18 24.25 11.70
N TYR A 53 -5.99 23.67 11.57
CA TYR A 53 -4.75 24.43 11.34
C TYR A 53 -4.47 24.69 9.86
N GLY A 54 -5.22 24.07 8.95
CA GLY A 54 -5.02 24.20 7.50
C GLY A 54 -3.62 23.82 7.01
N ASN A 55 -2.88 23.03 7.78
CA ASN A 55 -1.47 22.70 7.54
C ASN A 55 -1.26 21.39 6.78
N HIS A 56 -2.30 20.89 6.07
CA HIS A 56 -2.19 19.75 5.17
C HIS A 56 -1.35 20.12 3.93
N TRP A 57 -0.84 19.12 3.23
CA TRP A 57 0.10 19.30 2.12
C TRP A 57 -0.52 19.75 0.79
N ASN A 58 -1.84 19.97 0.72
CA ASN A 58 -2.47 20.57 -0.45
C ASN A 58 -2.24 22.10 -0.50
N GLN A 59 -0.99 22.49 -0.50
CA GLN A 59 -0.47 23.84 -0.59
C GLN A 59 0.68 23.84 -1.59
N ALA A 60 1.02 25.00 -2.16
CA ALA A 60 2.11 25.09 -3.13
C ALA A 60 3.41 24.52 -2.55
N ARG A 61 3.77 24.96 -1.35
CA ARG A 61 4.97 24.52 -0.61
C ARG A 61 4.63 24.25 0.85
N PRO A 62 4.25 23.01 1.21
CA PRO A 62 4.03 22.66 2.60
C PRO A 62 5.26 22.98 3.45
N ASP A 63 5.05 23.66 4.57
CA ASP A 63 6.14 24.11 5.46
C ASP A 63 7.27 24.87 4.73
N GLY A 64 6.91 25.60 3.66
CA GLY A 64 7.84 26.39 2.83
C GLY A 64 8.73 25.57 1.88
N ARG A 65 8.54 24.25 1.82
CA ARG A 65 9.38 23.33 1.01
C ARG A 65 8.60 22.75 -0.16
N GLN A 66 9.29 22.48 -1.24
CA GLN A 66 8.76 21.65 -2.32
C GLN A 66 8.87 20.19 -1.87
N VAL A 67 7.80 19.66 -1.30
CA VAL A 67 7.72 18.30 -0.79
C VAL A 67 6.37 17.67 -1.14
N CYS A 68 6.41 16.42 -1.56
CA CYS A 68 5.23 15.60 -1.76
C CYS A 68 5.60 14.11 -1.85
N VAL A 69 4.63 13.27 -1.57
CA VAL A 69 4.66 11.82 -1.80
C VAL A 69 3.41 11.41 -2.57
N HIS A 70 3.39 10.19 -3.10
CA HIS A 70 2.26 9.69 -3.88
C HIS A 70 1.10 9.23 -3.00
N ALA A 71 1.37 8.82 -1.76
CA ALA A 71 0.33 8.43 -0.81
C ALA A 71 0.73 8.65 0.64
N PHE A 72 -0.29 8.73 1.50
CA PHE A 72 -0.16 8.66 2.96
C PHE A 72 -0.99 7.50 3.49
N ILE A 73 -0.48 6.83 4.54
CA ILE A 73 -1.17 5.77 5.28
C ILE A 73 -1.33 6.22 6.73
N GLY A 74 -2.56 6.17 7.27
CA GLY A 74 -2.82 6.60 8.65
C GLY A 74 -4.29 6.50 9.03
N LYS A 75 -4.65 7.14 10.15
CA LYS A 75 -6.01 7.15 10.69
C LYS A 75 -6.93 8.14 9.98
N LEU A 76 -8.14 7.70 9.66
CA LEU A 76 -9.29 8.54 9.34
C LEU A 76 -9.90 9.18 10.59
N ALA A 77 -10.96 9.98 10.42
CA ALA A 77 -11.67 10.61 11.52
C ALA A 77 -12.34 9.60 12.47
N ASP A 78 -12.80 8.47 11.96
CA ASP A 78 -13.41 7.37 12.71
C ASP A 78 -12.39 6.42 13.37
N GLY A 79 -11.07 6.68 13.17
CA GLY A 79 -9.98 5.87 13.69
C GLY A 79 -9.59 4.67 12.83
N SER A 80 -10.32 4.37 11.77
CA SER A 80 -9.94 3.31 10.81
C SER A 80 -8.69 3.70 10.03
N ILE A 81 -7.94 2.68 9.55
CA ILE A 81 -6.73 2.91 8.74
C ILE A 81 -7.11 2.97 7.26
N ALA A 82 -6.49 3.91 6.57
CA ALA A 82 -6.65 4.08 5.13
C ALA A 82 -5.36 4.53 4.46
N THR A 83 -5.29 4.27 3.16
CA THR A 83 -4.32 4.84 2.22
C THR A 83 -5.00 5.96 1.44
N TYR A 84 -4.36 7.13 1.37
CA TYR A 84 -4.77 8.23 0.50
C TYR A 84 -3.75 8.47 -0.59
N GLN A 85 -4.13 8.19 -1.83
CA GLN A 85 -3.33 8.58 -3.00
C GLN A 85 -3.42 10.10 -3.19
N THR A 86 -2.28 10.78 -3.14
CA THR A 86 -2.14 12.25 -3.17
C THR A 86 -1.55 12.80 -4.46
N LEU A 87 -0.86 11.94 -5.21
CA LEU A 87 -0.37 12.21 -6.57
C LEU A 87 -0.73 11.05 -7.50
N PRO A 88 -0.90 11.27 -8.82
CA PRO A 88 -0.86 10.18 -9.79
C PRO A 88 0.43 9.39 -9.64
N TRP A 89 0.36 8.05 -9.68
CA TRP A 89 1.51 7.18 -9.41
C TRP A 89 2.72 7.42 -10.32
N ASN A 90 2.50 7.90 -11.50
CA ASN A 90 3.52 8.21 -12.49
C ASN A 90 3.94 9.69 -12.52
N TYR A 91 3.51 10.50 -11.54
CA TYR A 91 4.02 11.87 -11.40
C TYR A 91 5.32 11.86 -10.59
N ARG A 92 6.21 12.81 -10.90
CA ARG A 92 7.42 13.02 -10.12
C ARG A 92 7.04 13.60 -8.74
N ALA A 93 7.35 12.89 -7.69
CA ALA A 93 7.28 13.40 -6.32
C ALA A 93 8.60 14.05 -5.89
N TRP A 94 8.58 14.77 -4.78
CA TRP A 94 9.79 15.32 -4.16
C TRP A 94 9.87 14.82 -2.72
N HIS A 95 10.50 13.65 -2.53
CA HIS A 95 10.47 12.90 -1.28
C HIS A 95 11.85 12.43 -0.80
N ALA A 96 12.81 12.22 -1.72
CA ALA A 96 14.03 11.51 -1.41
C ALA A 96 15.26 12.42 -1.29
N GLY A 97 15.18 13.68 -1.74
CA GLY A 97 16.35 14.56 -1.81
C GLY A 97 17.43 14.11 -2.80
N GLY A 98 17.08 13.17 -3.71
CA GLY A 98 18.03 12.58 -4.66
C GLY A 98 17.34 12.07 -5.93
N THR A 99 18.05 11.20 -6.67
CA THR A 99 17.59 10.69 -7.97
C THR A 99 16.37 9.77 -7.86
N ALA A 100 16.08 9.21 -6.69
CA ALA A 100 14.86 8.42 -6.44
C ALA A 100 13.58 9.24 -6.70
N ASN A 101 13.61 10.58 -6.57
CA ASN A 101 12.49 11.44 -6.98
C ASN A 101 12.06 11.23 -8.44
N ASN A 102 12.94 10.75 -9.30
CA ASN A 102 12.71 10.57 -10.74
C ASN A 102 12.36 9.12 -11.12
N THR A 103 12.35 8.20 -10.15
CA THR A 103 12.26 6.76 -10.44
C THR A 103 11.43 5.96 -9.45
N HIS A 104 11.12 6.50 -8.26
CA HIS A 104 10.41 5.76 -7.23
C HIS A 104 9.03 6.36 -6.94
N ILE A 105 8.05 5.50 -6.84
CA ILE A 105 6.78 5.82 -6.17
C ILE A 105 7.07 5.86 -4.68
N SER A 106 6.53 6.83 -3.97
CA SER A 106 6.78 7.02 -2.55
C SER A 106 5.51 7.14 -1.74
N PHE A 107 5.54 6.69 -0.51
CA PHE A 107 4.46 6.93 0.44
C PHE A 107 4.99 7.12 1.85
N GLU A 108 4.24 7.84 2.65
CA GLU A 108 4.52 8.11 4.06
C GLU A 108 3.55 7.33 4.96
N ILE A 109 4.09 6.61 5.94
CA ILE A 109 3.29 6.05 7.02
C ILE A 109 3.23 7.09 8.13
N CYS A 110 2.03 7.55 8.50
CA CYS A 110 1.84 8.48 9.60
C CYS A 110 2.24 7.81 10.91
N GLU A 111 3.15 8.42 11.66
CA GLU A 111 3.62 7.87 12.94
C GLU A 111 2.70 8.28 14.10
N ASP A 112 2.63 7.40 15.08
CA ASP A 112 2.17 7.70 16.44
C ASP A 112 3.38 8.02 17.34
N ASP A 113 3.27 7.74 18.66
CA ASP A 113 4.39 7.86 19.62
C ASP A 113 5.41 6.71 19.49
N LEU A 114 5.31 5.88 18.49
CA LEU A 114 6.16 4.73 18.14
C LEU A 114 6.02 3.51 19.10
N THR A 115 4.99 3.49 19.93
CA THR A 115 4.82 2.46 20.96
C THR A 115 3.54 1.62 20.80
N ASP A 116 2.50 2.13 20.12
CA ASP A 116 1.24 1.43 19.93
C ASP A 116 1.40 0.31 18.87
N SER A 117 1.53 -0.92 19.36
CA SER A 117 1.68 -2.10 18.48
C SER A 117 0.41 -2.43 17.69
N VAL A 118 -0.77 -2.04 18.17
CA VAL A 118 -2.04 -2.26 17.45
C VAL A 118 -2.09 -1.34 16.23
N TYR A 119 -1.78 -0.05 16.44
CA TYR A 119 -1.68 0.91 15.36
C TYR A 119 -0.59 0.53 14.35
N PHE A 120 0.62 0.23 14.85
CA PHE A 120 1.73 -0.19 14.00
C PHE A 120 1.37 -1.36 13.09
N ASN A 121 0.81 -2.43 13.66
CA ASN A 121 0.45 -3.61 12.88
C ASN A 121 -0.61 -3.29 11.81
N ALA A 122 -1.55 -2.40 12.11
CA ALA A 122 -2.60 -2.01 11.16
C ALA A 122 -2.02 -1.21 9.97
N VAL A 123 -1.17 -0.20 10.22
CA VAL A 123 -0.56 0.58 9.13
C VAL A 123 0.51 -0.21 8.38
N TYR A 124 1.26 -1.10 9.06
CA TYR A 124 2.21 -2.01 8.42
C TYR A 124 1.51 -2.93 7.42
N LYS A 125 0.38 -3.54 7.83
CA LYS A 125 -0.43 -4.37 6.94
C LYS A 125 -0.94 -3.57 5.74
N GLU A 126 -1.46 -2.37 5.96
CA GLU A 126 -1.94 -1.50 4.88
C GLU A 126 -0.81 -1.11 3.92
N ALA A 127 0.41 -0.86 4.44
CA ALA A 127 1.59 -0.57 3.62
C ALA A 127 2.02 -1.77 2.77
N VAL A 128 2.00 -2.99 3.32
CA VAL A 128 2.22 -4.23 2.56
C VAL A 128 1.21 -4.36 1.43
N GLU A 129 -0.08 -4.13 1.70
CA GLU A 129 -1.15 -4.17 0.69
C GLU A 129 -0.96 -3.12 -0.42
N LEU A 130 -0.50 -1.91 -0.06
CA LEU A 130 -0.17 -0.88 -1.05
C LEU A 130 1.00 -1.31 -1.93
N CYS A 131 2.07 -1.88 -1.35
CA CYS A 131 3.20 -2.36 -2.13
C CYS A 131 2.81 -3.49 -3.09
N ILE A 132 1.97 -4.44 -2.66
CA ILE A 132 1.42 -5.49 -3.53
C ILE A 132 0.66 -4.88 -4.71
N TYR A 133 -0.20 -3.90 -4.44
CA TYR A 133 -0.93 -3.20 -5.49
C TYR A 133 0.02 -2.54 -6.49
N LEU A 134 1.04 -1.81 -6.01
CA LEU A 134 1.99 -1.11 -6.87
C LEU A 134 2.92 -2.07 -7.64
N CYS A 135 3.34 -3.18 -7.03
CA CYS A 135 4.11 -4.21 -7.71
C CYS A 135 3.32 -4.77 -8.91
N ASN A 136 2.06 -5.12 -8.71
CA ASN A 136 1.20 -5.63 -9.78
C ASN A 136 0.92 -4.57 -10.88
N GLU A 137 0.72 -3.31 -10.49
CA GLU A 137 0.38 -2.23 -11.44
C GLU A 137 1.57 -1.84 -12.34
N PHE A 138 2.79 -1.88 -11.79
CA PHE A 138 3.99 -1.40 -12.47
C PHE A 138 5.01 -2.49 -12.82
N GLY A 139 4.69 -3.78 -12.57
CA GLY A 139 5.61 -4.88 -12.83
C GLY A 139 6.88 -4.80 -11.99
N LEU A 140 6.74 -4.40 -10.71
CA LEU A 140 7.84 -4.30 -9.77
C LEU A 140 7.93 -5.56 -8.90
N GLU A 141 9.15 -5.88 -8.47
CA GLU A 141 9.42 -7.00 -7.58
C GLU A 141 9.66 -6.49 -6.15
N PRO A 142 9.55 -7.33 -5.10
CA PRO A 142 9.80 -6.94 -3.72
C PRO A 142 11.18 -6.30 -3.50
N GLU A 143 12.19 -6.70 -4.25
CA GLU A 143 13.55 -6.14 -4.21
C GLU A 143 13.62 -4.68 -4.67
N ASN A 144 12.61 -4.21 -5.42
CA ASN A 144 12.49 -2.82 -5.82
C ASN A 144 11.88 -1.93 -4.73
N ILE A 145 11.55 -2.50 -3.57
CA ILE A 145 11.03 -1.77 -2.41
C ILE A 145 12.18 -1.45 -1.48
N VAL A 146 12.43 -0.18 -1.26
CA VAL A 146 13.49 0.32 -0.38
C VAL A 146 12.93 1.32 0.63
N ASP A 147 13.62 1.54 1.73
CA ASP A 147 13.39 2.69 2.58
C ASP A 147 14.36 3.84 2.22
N HIS A 148 14.20 4.97 2.89
CA HIS A 148 15.06 6.13 2.65
C HIS A 148 16.52 5.85 3.02
N SER A 149 16.78 5.08 4.10
CA SER A 149 18.14 4.76 4.54
C SER A 149 18.87 3.81 3.58
N GLU A 150 18.14 2.86 3.01
CA GLU A 150 18.66 2.00 1.93
C GLU A 150 18.92 2.84 0.66
N GLY A 151 18.01 3.73 0.30
CA GLY A 151 18.18 4.68 -0.82
C GLY A 151 19.42 5.57 -0.64
N TYR A 152 19.70 6.01 0.58
CA TYR A 152 20.94 6.74 0.89
C TYR A 152 22.18 5.89 0.63
N LYS A 153 22.21 4.64 1.12
CA LYS A 153 23.33 3.72 0.88
C LYS A 153 23.52 3.41 -0.61
N MET A 154 22.46 3.42 -1.38
CA MET A 154 22.47 3.27 -2.84
C MET A 154 22.89 4.55 -3.58
N GLY A 155 23.03 5.69 -2.90
CA GLY A 155 23.36 6.99 -3.51
C GLY A 155 22.20 7.65 -4.27
N ILE A 156 20.97 7.25 -4.03
CA ILE A 156 19.77 7.77 -4.72
C ILE A 156 18.88 8.65 -3.83
N ALA A 157 19.18 8.76 -2.54
CA ALA A 157 18.43 9.55 -1.57
C ALA A 157 19.38 10.30 -0.61
N SER A 158 18.84 11.31 0.10
CA SER A 158 19.52 11.99 1.19
C SER A 158 19.57 11.12 2.46
N ASN A 159 20.35 11.52 3.47
CA ASN A 159 20.51 10.73 4.69
C ASN A 159 19.34 10.96 5.65
N HIS A 160 18.41 10.00 5.70
CA HIS A 160 17.31 9.95 6.68
C HIS A 160 17.10 8.49 7.13
N SER A 161 16.61 8.31 8.37
CA SER A 161 16.37 6.98 8.95
C SER A 161 14.96 6.45 8.70
N ASP A 162 13.99 7.33 8.48
CA ASP A 162 12.57 7.02 8.20
C ASP A 162 12.05 5.81 9.02
N VAL A 163 11.53 4.79 8.35
CA VAL A 163 10.92 3.63 9.03
C VAL A 163 11.90 2.87 9.94
N MET A 164 13.22 3.02 9.76
CA MET A 164 14.21 2.27 10.53
C MET A 164 14.40 2.75 11.97
N HIS A 165 13.85 3.91 12.34
CA HIS A 165 13.76 4.29 13.77
C HIS A 165 12.50 3.70 14.45
N TRP A 166 11.52 3.23 13.68
CA TRP A 166 10.23 2.72 14.15
C TRP A 166 10.09 1.20 14.03
N PHE A 167 10.28 0.63 12.83
CA PHE A 167 10.08 -0.80 12.54
C PHE A 167 10.80 -1.73 13.54
N PRO A 168 12.09 -1.52 13.91
CA PRO A 168 12.77 -2.38 14.86
C PRO A 168 12.16 -2.41 16.25
N ARG A 169 11.46 -1.35 16.67
CA ARG A 169 10.73 -1.33 17.95
C ARG A 169 9.61 -2.35 18.01
N HIS A 170 9.10 -2.76 16.85
CA HIS A 170 8.06 -3.76 16.68
C HIS A 170 8.59 -5.08 16.09
N GLY A 171 9.92 -5.31 16.13
CA GLY A 171 10.56 -6.53 15.62
C GLY A 171 10.47 -6.69 14.10
N LYS A 172 10.36 -5.58 13.36
CA LYS A 172 10.31 -5.54 11.89
C LYS A 172 11.56 -4.89 11.30
N SER A 173 11.81 -5.20 10.04
CA SER A 173 12.87 -4.61 9.21
C SER A 173 12.37 -4.50 7.77
N MET A 174 13.13 -3.85 6.88
CA MET A 174 12.82 -3.86 5.46
C MET A 174 12.86 -5.27 4.85
N ASP A 175 13.71 -6.16 5.34
CA ASP A 175 13.73 -7.55 4.88
C ASP A 175 12.44 -8.29 5.25
N THR A 176 11.96 -8.12 6.50
CA THR A 176 10.66 -8.71 6.90
C THR A 176 9.48 -8.06 6.18
N PHE A 177 9.61 -6.78 5.80
CA PHE A 177 8.59 -6.08 5.02
C PHE A 177 8.53 -6.64 3.59
N ARG A 178 9.66 -6.74 2.90
CA ARG A 178 9.75 -7.35 1.56
C ARG A 178 9.28 -8.80 1.56
N ALA A 179 9.67 -9.60 2.56
CA ALA A 179 9.22 -10.99 2.69
C ALA A 179 7.69 -11.08 2.87
N ALA A 180 7.06 -10.13 3.59
CA ALA A 180 5.60 -10.08 3.72
C ALA A 180 4.92 -9.76 2.37
N VAL A 181 5.47 -8.81 1.60
CA VAL A 181 4.97 -8.49 0.25
C VAL A 181 5.13 -9.70 -0.69
N GLU A 182 6.29 -10.33 -0.70
CA GLU A 182 6.59 -11.52 -1.52
C GLU A 182 5.65 -12.68 -1.20
N GLY A 183 5.48 -13.00 0.09
CA GLY A 183 4.58 -14.06 0.53
C GLY A 183 3.15 -13.87 0.04
N GLU A 184 2.64 -12.65 0.11
CA GLU A 184 1.30 -12.31 -0.37
C GLU A 184 1.21 -12.31 -1.91
N LEU A 185 2.21 -11.79 -2.63
CA LEU A 185 2.27 -11.86 -4.09
C LEU A 185 2.25 -13.32 -4.56
N ASN A 186 3.09 -14.16 -3.96
CA ASN A 186 3.16 -15.59 -4.28
C ASN A 186 1.84 -16.30 -3.96
N SER A 187 1.21 -15.99 -2.82
CA SER A 187 -0.09 -16.57 -2.48
C SER A 187 -1.18 -16.18 -3.48
N ARG A 188 -1.18 -14.94 -3.97
CA ARG A 188 -2.13 -14.44 -4.97
C ARG A 188 -1.84 -14.95 -6.39
N THR A 189 -0.60 -15.33 -6.69
CA THR A 189 -0.23 -15.96 -7.97
C THR A 189 -0.61 -17.43 -8.03
N THR A 190 -0.79 -18.09 -6.90
CA THR A 190 -1.13 -19.52 -6.85
C THR A 190 -2.61 -19.81 -7.02
N TYR A 191 -3.47 -18.82 -6.96
CA TYR A 191 -4.92 -18.98 -7.16
C TYR A 191 -5.58 -17.76 -7.81
N ASP A 192 -6.71 -18.01 -8.47
CA ASP A 192 -7.66 -17.00 -8.93
C ASP A 192 -8.83 -16.91 -7.94
N VAL A 193 -9.46 -15.74 -7.83
CA VAL A 193 -10.70 -15.59 -7.06
C VAL A 193 -11.89 -15.81 -7.97
N TYR A 194 -12.70 -16.82 -7.67
CA TYR A 194 -13.95 -17.12 -8.35
C TYR A 194 -15.15 -16.74 -7.47
N THR A 195 -16.14 -16.06 -8.05
CA THR A 195 -17.41 -15.77 -7.36
C THR A 195 -18.46 -16.76 -7.79
N VAL A 196 -19.02 -17.50 -6.83
CA VAL A 196 -20.04 -18.55 -7.05
C VAL A 196 -21.30 -17.97 -7.69
N LYS A 197 -21.74 -18.61 -8.77
CA LYS A 197 -22.93 -18.27 -9.54
C LYS A 197 -24.04 -19.30 -9.33
N PRO A 198 -25.29 -18.98 -9.71
CA PRO A 198 -26.38 -19.96 -9.62
C PRO A 198 -26.05 -21.24 -10.43
N GLY A 199 -26.24 -22.40 -9.79
CA GLY A 199 -25.98 -23.69 -10.42
C GLY A 199 -24.53 -24.19 -10.37
N ASP A 200 -23.60 -23.42 -9.78
CA ASP A 200 -22.23 -23.87 -9.60
C ASP A 200 -22.12 -25.00 -8.58
N THR A 201 -21.19 -25.91 -8.86
CA THR A 201 -20.71 -26.93 -7.93
C THR A 201 -19.20 -26.88 -7.88
N LEU A 202 -18.59 -27.34 -6.77
CA LEU A 202 -17.12 -27.42 -6.69
C LEU A 202 -16.51 -28.21 -7.85
N TRP A 203 -17.17 -29.33 -8.23
CA TRP A 203 -16.75 -30.12 -9.40
C TRP A 203 -16.80 -29.30 -10.69
N GLY A 204 -17.93 -28.62 -10.96
CA GLY A 204 -18.10 -27.81 -12.18
C GLY A 204 -17.09 -26.64 -12.26
N ILE A 205 -16.83 -25.99 -11.10
CA ILE A 205 -15.81 -24.92 -11.02
C ILE A 205 -14.41 -25.50 -11.29
N ALA A 206 -14.07 -26.66 -10.71
CA ALA A 206 -12.78 -27.31 -10.96
C ALA A 206 -12.64 -27.73 -12.43
N GLU A 207 -13.68 -28.29 -13.05
CA GLU A 207 -13.69 -28.64 -14.47
C GLU A 207 -13.42 -27.39 -15.33
N ALA A 208 -14.15 -26.30 -15.08
CA ALA A 208 -14.06 -25.07 -15.86
C ALA A 208 -12.73 -24.31 -15.65
N LYS A 209 -12.16 -24.34 -14.45
CA LYS A 209 -10.99 -23.53 -14.08
C LYS A 209 -9.67 -24.29 -14.04
N LEU A 210 -9.71 -25.59 -13.72
CA LEU A 210 -8.52 -26.43 -13.59
C LEU A 210 -8.44 -27.49 -14.71
N GLY A 211 -9.47 -27.53 -15.59
CA GLY A 211 -9.57 -28.48 -16.70
C GLY A 211 -9.94 -29.91 -16.27
N VAL A 212 -10.08 -30.17 -14.98
CA VAL A 212 -10.36 -31.49 -14.42
C VAL A 212 -11.23 -31.37 -13.17
N GLY A 213 -12.48 -31.80 -13.24
CA GLY A 213 -13.45 -31.69 -12.13
C GLY A 213 -13.04 -32.45 -10.86
N SER A 214 -12.33 -33.58 -11.01
CA SER A 214 -11.81 -34.37 -9.88
C SER A 214 -10.78 -33.61 -9.00
N ARG A 215 -10.29 -32.45 -9.45
CA ARG A 215 -9.42 -31.55 -8.64
C ARG A 215 -10.20 -30.65 -7.68
N TYR A 216 -11.54 -30.76 -7.60
CA TYR A 216 -12.34 -29.95 -6.67
C TYR A 216 -11.88 -30.02 -5.19
N PRO A 217 -11.29 -31.12 -4.68
CA PRO A 217 -10.77 -31.14 -3.31
C PRO A 217 -9.64 -30.13 -3.07
N GLU A 218 -8.92 -29.69 -4.11
CA GLU A 218 -7.91 -28.63 -4.01
C GLU A 218 -8.57 -27.29 -3.70
N ILE A 219 -9.68 -26.97 -4.38
CA ILE A 219 -10.49 -25.78 -4.12
C ILE A 219 -11.04 -25.84 -2.70
N LYS A 220 -11.61 -26.99 -2.30
CA LYS A 220 -12.15 -27.21 -0.96
C LYS A 220 -11.11 -26.95 0.13
N ARG A 221 -9.91 -27.53 0.01
CA ARG A 221 -8.80 -27.36 0.94
C ARG A 221 -8.31 -25.91 0.99
N LEU A 222 -8.15 -25.26 -0.17
CA LEU A 222 -7.65 -23.87 -0.28
C LEU A 222 -8.58 -22.87 0.41
N ASN A 223 -9.88 -23.18 0.46
CA ASN A 223 -10.89 -22.33 1.09
C ASN A 223 -11.36 -22.83 2.47
N SER A 224 -10.72 -23.86 3.01
CA SER A 224 -11.09 -24.45 4.32
C SER A 224 -12.57 -24.83 4.42
N LEU A 225 -13.16 -25.35 3.32
CA LEU A 225 -14.57 -25.73 3.30
C LEU A 225 -14.74 -27.09 4.01
N GLU A 226 -15.69 -27.15 4.95
CA GLU A 226 -16.00 -28.38 5.69
C GLU A 226 -16.76 -29.38 4.81
N ASP A 227 -17.68 -28.89 3.98
CA ASP A 227 -18.47 -29.69 3.04
C ASP A 227 -18.43 -29.11 1.61
N ASP A 228 -19.26 -29.61 0.70
CA ASP A 228 -19.29 -29.22 -0.71
C ASP A 228 -20.36 -28.14 -0.99
N THR A 229 -21.00 -27.60 0.06
CA THR A 229 -22.06 -26.61 -0.07
C THR A 229 -21.47 -25.25 -0.47
N LEU A 230 -22.02 -24.66 -1.54
CA LEU A 230 -21.66 -23.34 -2.00
C LEU A 230 -22.81 -22.35 -1.82
N HIS A 231 -22.49 -21.12 -1.49
CA HIS A 231 -23.44 -20.03 -1.40
C HIS A 231 -23.30 -19.06 -2.57
N LEU A 232 -24.42 -18.61 -3.11
CA LEU A 232 -24.42 -17.60 -4.19
C LEU A 232 -23.66 -16.35 -3.74
N GLY A 233 -22.71 -15.89 -4.58
CA GLY A 233 -21.86 -14.75 -4.28
C GLY A 233 -20.65 -15.07 -3.39
N GLN A 234 -20.50 -16.31 -2.90
CA GLN A 234 -19.33 -16.76 -2.15
C GLN A 234 -18.08 -16.60 -3.03
N ARG A 235 -16.99 -16.08 -2.43
CA ARG A 235 -15.69 -15.96 -3.12
C ARG A 235 -14.84 -17.17 -2.78
N LEU A 236 -14.37 -17.86 -3.81
CA LEU A 236 -13.51 -19.03 -3.68
C LEU A 236 -12.13 -18.72 -4.31
N GLN A 237 -11.09 -19.10 -3.61
CA GLN A 237 -9.74 -19.21 -4.18
C GLN A 237 -9.68 -20.51 -5.01
N VAL A 238 -9.30 -20.40 -6.27
CA VAL A 238 -9.17 -21.51 -7.21
C VAL A 238 -7.73 -21.58 -7.67
N PRO A 239 -7.01 -22.70 -7.49
CA PRO A 239 -5.62 -22.81 -7.95
C PRO A 239 -5.48 -22.39 -9.42
N LYS A 240 -4.39 -21.71 -9.77
CA LYS A 240 -4.04 -21.49 -11.19
C LYS A 240 -3.53 -22.78 -11.82
N GLN A 241 -3.75 -22.91 -13.14
CA GLN A 241 -3.17 -24.01 -13.93
C GLN A 241 -1.67 -23.83 -14.09
#